data_b8d25e15029d1028f854caea7aa7f745
#
_entry.id   b8d25e15029d1028f854caea7aa7f745
#
_cell.length_a   1.000
_cell.length_b   1.000
_cell.length_c   1.000
_cell.angle_alpha   90.00
_cell.angle_beta   90.00
_cell.angle_gamma   90.00
#
_symmetry.space_group_name_H-M   'P 1'
#
loop_
_entity.id
_entity.type
_entity.pdbx_description
1 polymer ?
#
loop_
_entity_poly.entity_id
_entity_poly.type
_entity_poly.pdbx_seq_one_letter_code
_entity_poly.pdbx_strand_id
1 'polypeptide(L)'
;MSPVSRTAAIVLVVAALAAPGLAQQPAQWSPWSQELIPAPRSEAAEIADLMQAGKSQEALKRANAFLVDKPRDLQVRFLRAVTLIDLGRRQEADNALVQLTQDFPELPEPYNNLAVLAAAQGSLEHAEHLLQQAIAAQPNYITAHENLGDLYVAMAAAAFERASQLDPANGALKSKLALARDLNSKLKVTR
;
A
#
# COMPACT_ATOMS: atom_id res chain seq x y z
N MET A 1 31.31 -3.87 -11.97
CA MET A 1 30.02 -4.60 -12.05
C MET A 1 29.22 -4.17 -10.82
N SER A 2 28.36 -3.19 -10.99
CA SER A 2 27.56 -2.62 -9.89
C SER A 2 26.28 -3.45 -9.72
N PRO A 3 25.84 -3.74 -8.47
CA PRO A 3 24.58 -4.43 -8.26
C PRO A 3 23.42 -3.46 -8.53
N VAL A 4 22.63 -3.78 -9.55
CA VAL A 4 21.38 -3.08 -9.85
C VAL A 4 20.42 -3.33 -8.70
N SER A 5 20.17 -2.28 -7.93
CA SER A 5 19.16 -2.25 -6.87
C SER A 5 17.78 -2.45 -7.50
N ARG A 6 17.20 -3.64 -7.34
CA ARG A 6 15.82 -3.94 -7.75
C ARG A 6 14.87 -3.41 -6.69
N THR A 7 14.61 -2.13 -6.71
CA THR A 7 13.48 -1.56 -5.96
C THR A 7 12.20 -1.91 -6.72
N ALA A 8 11.48 -2.90 -6.22
CA ALA A 8 10.10 -3.10 -6.60
C ALA A 8 9.31 -1.85 -6.14
N ALA A 9 8.84 -1.06 -7.09
CA ALA A 9 8.00 0.08 -6.80
C ALA A 9 6.66 -0.44 -6.24
N ILE A 10 6.52 -0.36 -4.93
CA ILE A 10 5.27 -0.64 -4.24
C ILE A 10 4.41 0.60 -4.46
N VAL A 11 3.22 0.43 -5.07
CA VAL A 11 2.24 1.53 -5.16
C VAL A 11 1.74 1.80 -3.76
N LEU A 12 2.33 2.80 -3.15
CA LEU A 12 1.94 3.34 -1.88
C LEU A 12 0.78 4.31 -2.12
N VAL A 13 -0.45 3.85 -1.88
CA VAL A 13 -1.58 4.76 -1.82
C VAL A 13 -1.57 5.42 -0.45
N VAL A 14 -1.00 6.61 -0.38
CA VAL A 14 -1.26 7.53 0.70
C VAL A 14 -2.61 8.19 0.38
N ALA A 15 -3.70 7.51 0.71
CA ALA A 15 -5.02 8.13 0.65
C ALA A 15 -5.05 9.23 1.73
N ALA A 16 -5.16 10.47 1.29
CA ALA A 16 -5.46 11.57 2.19
C ALA A 16 -6.85 11.34 2.77
N LEU A 17 -6.92 10.88 4.01
CA LEU A 17 -8.18 10.80 4.77
C LEU A 17 -8.65 12.23 5.04
N ALA A 18 -9.47 12.76 4.14
CA ALA A 18 -10.18 14.00 4.37
C ALA A 18 -11.30 13.75 5.38
N ALA A 19 -11.18 14.30 6.57
CA ALA A 19 -12.25 14.29 7.54
C ALA A 19 -13.44 15.11 7.02
N PRO A 20 -14.68 14.59 7.04
CA PRO A 20 -15.86 15.38 6.69
C PRO A 20 -16.26 16.30 7.85
N GLY A 21 -16.39 17.57 7.55
CA GLY A 21 -17.33 18.43 8.24
C GLY A 21 -16.84 19.23 9.46
N LEU A 22 -16.23 20.40 9.19
CA LEU A 22 -16.42 21.55 10.07
C LEU A 22 -17.17 22.62 9.28
N ALA A 23 -18.40 22.88 9.72
CA ALA A 23 -19.25 23.93 9.20
C ALA A 23 -18.52 25.28 9.21
N GLN A 24 -18.54 25.96 8.08
CA GLN A 24 -18.03 27.32 7.92
C GLN A 24 -18.80 28.26 8.84
N GLN A 25 -18.14 28.77 9.85
CA GLN A 25 -18.59 29.99 10.52
C GLN A 25 -18.12 31.19 9.70
N PRO A 26 -18.98 32.20 9.46
CA PRO A 26 -18.57 33.40 8.74
C PRO A 26 -17.51 34.15 9.53
N ALA A 27 -16.37 34.39 8.90
CA ALA A 27 -15.28 35.17 9.44
C ALA A 27 -15.74 36.59 9.77
N GLN A 28 -15.73 36.96 11.06
CA GLN A 28 -15.85 38.36 11.45
C GLN A 28 -14.55 39.08 11.04
N TRP A 29 -14.67 40.00 10.10
CA TRP A 29 -13.60 40.86 9.60
C TRP A 29 -12.99 41.67 10.77
N SER A 30 -11.74 41.37 11.07
CA SER A 30 -10.89 42.17 11.94
C SER A 30 -9.76 42.75 11.05
N PRO A 31 -9.59 44.10 10.96
CA PRO A 31 -8.70 44.69 9.96
C PRO A 31 -7.21 44.76 10.36
N TRP A 32 -6.80 43.95 11.29
CA TRP A 32 -5.39 43.88 11.71
C TRP A 32 -4.81 42.56 11.25
N SER A 33 -3.96 42.66 10.22
CA SER A 33 -3.08 41.64 9.69
C SER A 33 -2.89 40.44 10.65
N GLN A 34 -3.73 39.42 10.51
CA GLN A 34 -3.28 38.06 10.85
C GLN A 34 -2.18 37.75 9.83
N GLU A 35 -0.94 37.94 10.22
CA GLU A 35 0.13 37.14 9.65
C GLU A 35 -0.43 35.72 9.62
N LEU A 36 -0.58 35.17 8.43
CA LEU A 36 -0.98 33.78 8.24
C LEU A 36 0.14 32.92 8.84
N ILE A 37 0.05 32.71 10.17
CA ILE A 37 0.82 31.65 10.80
C ILE A 37 0.22 30.39 10.18
N PRO A 38 0.91 29.71 9.28
CA PRO A 38 0.38 28.50 8.69
C PRO A 38 0.03 27.57 9.86
N ALA A 39 -1.18 27.02 9.81
CA ALA A 39 -1.60 26.05 10.82
C ALA A 39 -0.49 24.99 10.99
N PRO A 40 -0.13 24.62 12.22
CA PRO A 40 0.93 23.66 12.44
C PRO A 40 0.60 22.40 11.64
N ARG A 41 1.57 21.95 10.81
CA ARG A 41 1.40 20.74 10.00
C ARG A 41 1.12 19.58 10.94
N SER A 42 0.22 18.69 10.53
CA SER A 42 -0.03 17.48 11.30
C SER A 42 1.22 16.61 11.32
N GLU A 43 1.44 15.88 12.40
CA GLU A 43 2.56 14.94 12.52
C GLU A 43 2.57 13.92 11.37
N ALA A 44 1.38 13.45 10.99
CA ALA A 44 1.23 12.56 9.84
C ALA A 44 1.74 13.20 8.52
N ALA A 45 1.48 14.49 8.30
CA ALA A 45 1.98 15.20 7.12
C ALA A 45 3.52 15.30 7.12
N GLU A 46 4.12 15.59 8.27
CA GLU A 46 5.59 15.67 8.37
C GLU A 46 6.26 14.30 8.18
N ILE A 47 5.64 13.23 8.67
CA ILE A 47 6.11 11.85 8.44
C ILE A 47 5.98 11.50 6.94
N ALA A 48 4.86 11.85 6.30
CA ALA A 48 4.67 11.62 4.87
C ALA A 48 5.69 12.39 4.02
N ASP A 49 6.00 13.65 4.36
CA ASP A 49 7.05 14.44 3.69
C ASP A 49 8.43 13.77 3.79
N LEU A 50 8.78 13.21 4.96
CA LEU A 50 10.02 12.46 5.15
C LEU A 50 10.05 11.19 4.28
N MET A 51 8.94 10.47 4.19
CA MET A 51 8.82 9.29 3.32
C MET A 51 9.01 9.66 1.84
N GLN A 52 8.35 10.72 1.38
CA GLN A 52 8.49 11.22 0.01
C GLN A 52 9.91 11.68 -0.30
N ALA A 53 10.61 12.23 0.68
CA ALA A 53 12.02 12.62 0.57
C ALA A 53 13.00 11.41 0.62
N GLY A 54 12.49 10.16 0.69
CA GLY A 54 13.31 8.95 0.82
C GLY A 54 13.99 8.78 2.18
N LYS A 55 13.57 9.55 3.19
CA LYS A 55 14.12 9.55 4.55
C LYS A 55 13.36 8.59 5.47
N SER A 56 13.13 7.37 5.01
CA SER A 56 12.28 6.39 5.72
C SER A 56 12.76 6.06 7.14
N GLN A 57 14.06 6.12 7.43
CA GLN A 57 14.58 5.93 8.80
C GLN A 57 14.17 7.07 9.74
N GLU A 58 14.23 8.32 9.25
CA GLU A 58 13.80 9.49 10.02
C GLU A 58 12.28 9.47 10.23
N ALA A 59 11.52 9.12 9.18
CA ALA A 59 10.06 8.94 9.24
C ALA A 59 9.67 7.91 10.30
N LEU A 60 10.33 6.75 10.33
CA LEU A 60 10.07 5.70 11.30
C LEU A 60 10.38 6.15 12.73
N LYS A 61 11.52 6.81 12.93
CA LYS A 61 11.92 7.35 14.25
C LYS A 61 10.86 8.34 14.75
N ARG A 62 10.40 9.24 13.88
CA ARG A 62 9.40 10.25 14.20
C ARG A 62 8.05 9.62 14.53
N ALA A 63 7.58 8.67 13.69
CA ALA A 63 6.35 7.95 13.93
C ALA A 63 6.38 7.19 15.27
N ASN A 64 7.48 6.51 15.57
CA ASN A 64 7.62 5.80 16.85
C ASN A 64 7.58 6.76 18.04
N ALA A 65 8.24 7.92 17.97
CA ALA A 65 8.23 8.91 19.04
C ALA A 65 6.82 9.45 19.29
N PHE A 66 6.10 9.80 18.23
CA PHE A 66 4.73 10.31 18.35
C PHE A 66 3.75 9.29 18.94
N LEU A 67 3.90 8.01 18.55
CA LEU A 67 3.01 6.94 19.02
C LEU A 67 3.24 6.57 20.50
N VAL A 68 4.29 7.06 21.15
CA VAL A 68 4.47 6.92 22.61
C VAL A 68 3.34 7.66 23.35
N ASP A 69 3.05 8.89 22.91
CA ASP A 69 2.03 9.75 23.54
C ASP A 69 0.64 9.51 22.96
N LYS A 70 0.56 9.12 21.68
CA LYS A 70 -0.70 8.90 20.94
C LYS A 70 -0.73 7.52 20.26
N PRO A 71 -0.78 6.42 21.05
CA PRO A 71 -0.62 5.06 20.53
C PRO A 71 -1.76 4.59 19.61
N ARG A 72 -2.89 5.29 19.60
CA ARG A 72 -4.06 4.98 18.77
C ARG A 72 -4.24 5.88 17.56
N ASP A 73 -3.29 6.79 17.29
CA ASP A 73 -3.38 7.63 16.09
C ASP A 73 -3.31 6.78 14.82
N LEU A 74 -4.44 6.69 14.13
CA LEU A 74 -4.62 5.84 12.97
C LEU A 74 -3.65 6.21 11.83
N GLN A 75 -3.56 7.51 11.52
CA GLN A 75 -2.76 7.97 10.39
C GLN A 75 -1.27 7.67 10.62
N VAL A 76 -0.76 7.96 11.79
CA VAL A 76 0.65 7.72 12.12
C VAL A 76 0.95 6.22 12.23
N ARG A 77 0.03 5.41 12.78
CA ARG A 77 0.16 3.93 12.79
C ARG A 77 0.25 3.37 11.37
N PHE A 78 -0.60 3.85 10.47
CA PHE A 78 -0.58 3.42 9.07
C PHE A 78 0.72 3.84 8.36
N LEU A 79 1.12 5.13 8.46
CA LEU A 79 2.38 5.62 7.90
C LEU A 79 3.60 4.88 8.44
N ARG A 80 3.59 4.54 9.74
CA ARG A 80 4.64 3.69 10.33
C ARG A 80 4.71 2.32 9.66
N ALA A 81 3.57 1.66 9.45
CA ALA A 81 3.52 0.36 8.80
C ALA A 81 4.05 0.43 7.36
N VAL A 82 3.66 1.45 6.61
CA VAL A 82 4.14 1.71 5.25
C VAL A 82 5.65 2.01 5.25
N THR A 83 6.12 2.82 6.18
CA THR A 83 7.57 3.10 6.33
C THR A 83 8.38 1.84 6.63
N LEU A 84 7.82 0.90 7.40
CA LEU A 84 8.46 -0.39 7.65
C LEU A 84 8.55 -1.25 6.37
N ILE A 85 7.56 -1.16 5.47
CA ILE A 85 7.64 -1.80 4.14
C ILE A 85 8.78 -1.20 3.33
N ASP A 86 8.89 0.11 3.25
CA ASP A 86 9.96 0.83 2.53
C ASP A 86 11.37 0.44 3.03
N LEU A 87 11.48 0.22 4.34
CA LEU A 87 12.74 -0.21 4.97
C LEU A 87 13.01 -1.71 4.84
N GLY A 88 12.12 -2.47 4.20
CA GLY A 88 12.25 -3.92 4.07
C GLY A 88 12.00 -4.70 5.37
N ARG A 89 11.49 -4.04 6.43
CA ARG A 89 11.18 -4.64 7.74
C ARG A 89 9.83 -5.35 7.71
N ARG A 90 9.73 -6.34 6.81
CA ARG A 90 8.46 -6.97 6.41
C ARG A 90 7.66 -7.55 7.57
N GLN A 91 8.31 -8.27 8.48
CA GLN A 91 7.61 -8.90 9.61
C GLN A 91 6.97 -7.87 10.55
N GLU A 92 7.66 -6.75 10.76
CA GLU A 92 7.12 -5.68 11.61
C GLU A 92 6.00 -4.91 10.91
N ALA A 93 6.12 -4.73 9.59
CA ALA A 93 5.05 -4.16 8.78
C ALA A 93 3.79 -5.04 8.80
N ASP A 94 3.97 -6.34 8.58
CA ASP A 94 2.88 -7.32 8.63
C ASP A 94 2.14 -7.27 9.97
N ASN A 95 2.86 -7.37 11.08
CA ASN A 95 2.29 -7.28 12.42
C ASN A 95 1.53 -5.96 12.65
N ALA A 96 2.09 -4.84 12.18
CA ALA A 96 1.46 -3.53 12.33
C ALA A 96 0.17 -3.40 11.49
N LEU A 97 0.18 -3.93 10.26
CA LEU A 97 -0.99 -3.94 9.39
C LEU A 97 -2.08 -4.87 9.90
N VAL A 98 -1.71 -6.07 10.39
CA VAL A 98 -2.67 -7.00 11.04
C VAL A 98 -3.36 -6.34 12.22
N GLN A 99 -2.63 -5.63 13.07
CA GLN A 99 -3.23 -4.86 14.17
C GLN A 99 -4.19 -3.77 13.66
N LEU A 100 -3.85 -3.12 12.55
CA LEU A 100 -4.73 -2.12 11.94
C LEU A 100 -6.02 -2.74 11.40
N THR A 101 -5.97 -3.92 10.78
CA THR A 101 -7.20 -4.61 10.31
C THR A 101 -8.09 -5.07 11.46
N GLN A 102 -7.52 -5.37 12.63
CA GLN A 102 -8.28 -5.73 13.83
C GLN A 102 -8.93 -4.53 14.50
N ASP A 103 -8.20 -3.41 14.59
CA ASP A 103 -8.68 -2.19 15.25
C ASP A 103 -9.63 -1.37 14.35
N PHE A 104 -9.49 -1.47 13.03
CA PHE A 104 -10.20 -0.69 12.01
C PHE A 104 -10.58 -1.56 10.81
N PRO A 105 -11.50 -2.52 10.97
CA PRO A 105 -11.84 -3.49 9.92
C PRO A 105 -12.53 -2.86 8.70
N GLU A 106 -13.02 -1.63 8.81
CA GLU A 106 -13.64 -0.87 7.72
C GLU A 106 -12.63 -0.20 6.77
N LEU A 107 -11.34 -0.21 7.11
CA LEU A 107 -10.31 0.43 6.28
C LEU A 107 -9.75 -0.56 5.25
N PRO A 108 -9.80 -0.26 3.95
CA PRO A 108 -9.30 -1.15 2.90
C PRO A 108 -7.76 -1.13 2.80
N GLU A 109 -7.09 -0.02 3.15
CA GLU A 109 -5.67 0.18 2.92
C GLU A 109 -4.79 -0.85 3.67
N PRO A 110 -5.03 -1.20 4.95
CA PRO A 110 -4.25 -2.22 5.63
C PRO A 110 -4.35 -3.60 4.97
N TYR A 111 -5.56 -4.01 4.55
CA TYR A 111 -5.76 -5.28 3.84
C TYR A 111 -5.03 -5.29 2.50
N ASN A 112 -5.13 -4.19 1.74
CA ASN A 112 -4.44 -4.05 0.47
C ASN A 112 -2.91 -4.17 0.63
N ASN A 113 -2.34 -3.51 1.63
CA ASN A 113 -0.90 -3.58 1.89
C ASN A 113 -0.44 -4.97 2.37
N LEU A 114 -1.24 -5.65 3.19
CA LEU A 114 -1.00 -7.05 3.55
C LEU A 114 -1.01 -7.95 2.32
N ALA A 115 -1.94 -7.73 1.39
CA ALA A 115 -2.00 -8.49 0.15
C ALA A 115 -0.75 -8.32 -0.71
N VAL A 116 -0.23 -7.09 -0.81
CA VAL A 116 1.03 -6.81 -1.51
C VAL A 116 2.21 -7.55 -0.86
N LEU A 117 2.28 -7.58 0.48
CA LEU A 117 3.30 -8.33 1.20
C LEU A 117 3.17 -9.84 0.98
N ALA A 118 1.95 -10.38 1.01
CA ALA A 118 1.68 -11.81 0.77
C ALA A 118 2.04 -12.21 -0.67
N ALA A 119 1.65 -11.41 -1.66
CA ALA A 119 2.00 -11.64 -3.06
C ALA A 119 3.51 -11.61 -3.30
N ALA A 120 4.23 -10.70 -2.65
CA ALA A 120 5.69 -10.62 -2.71
C ALA A 120 6.39 -11.85 -2.11
N GLN A 121 5.71 -12.59 -1.23
CA GLN A 121 6.17 -13.85 -0.66
C GLN A 121 5.73 -15.08 -1.48
N GLY A 122 4.97 -14.88 -2.56
CA GLY A 122 4.42 -15.95 -3.39
C GLY A 122 3.14 -16.58 -2.83
N SER A 123 2.59 -16.06 -1.75
CA SER A 123 1.33 -16.53 -1.12
C SER A 123 0.13 -15.92 -1.85
N LEU A 124 -0.08 -16.32 -3.12
CA LEU A 124 -1.03 -15.67 -4.02
C LEU A 124 -2.49 -15.84 -3.56
N GLU A 125 -2.86 -17.01 -3.06
CA GLU A 125 -4.20 -17.29 -2.54
C GLU A 125 -4.51 -16.46 -1.29
N HIS A 126 -3.52 -16.25 -0.43
CA HIS A 126 -3.67 -15.38 0.73
C HIS A 126 -3.80 -13.90 0.33
N ALA A 127 -3.03 -13.47 -0.67
CA ALA A 127 -3.14 -12.13 -1.23
C ALA A 127 -4.52 -11.87 -1.84
N GLU A 128 -5.09 -12.85 -2.57
CA GLU A 128 -6.44 -12.77 -3.12
C GLU A 128 -7.48 -12.53 -2.01
N HIS A 129 -7.43 -13.36 -0.96
CA HIS A 129 -8.35 -13.22 0.17
C HIS A 129 -8.26 -11.83 0.83
N LEU A 130 -7.05 -11.32 1.03
CA LEU A 130 -6.84 -9.99 1.61
C LEU A 130 -7.39 -8.87 0.70
N LEU A 131 -7.22 -8.97 -0.63
CA LEU A 131 -7.79 -8.00 -1.56
C LEU A 131 -9.32 -8.04 -1.58
N GLN A 132 -9.92 -9.24 -1.46
CA GLN A 132 -11.36 -9.38 -1.30
C GLN A 132 -11.86 -8.74 0.00
N GLN A 133 -11.11 -8.84 1.10
CA GLN A 133 -11.42 -8.13 2.35
C GLN A 133 -11.33 -6.62 2.18
N ALA A 134 -10.32 -6.09 1.47
CA ALA A 134 -10.23 -4.67 1.15
C ALA A 134 -11.43 -4.18 0.34
N ILE A 135 -11.87 -4.97 -0.65
CA ILE A 135 -13.06 -4.66 -1.47
C ILE A 135 -14.35 -4.77 -0.64
N ALA A 136 -14.43 -5.74 0.27
CA ALA A 136 -15.57 -5.87 1.17
C ALA A 136 -15.67 -4.68 2.15
N ALA A 137 -14.54 -4.20 2.65
CA ALA A 137 -14.47 -2.99 3.50
C ALA A 137 -14.89 -1.73 2.72
N GLN A 138 -14.42 -1.60 1.47
CA GLN A 138 -14.76 -0.47 0.60
C GLN A 138 -14.93 -0.95 -0.86
N PRO A 139 -16.18 -1.19 -1.33
CA PRO A 139 -16.44 -1.76 -2.65
C PRO A 139 -15.93 -0.95 -3.85
N ASN A 140 -15.73 0.35 -3.70
CA ASN A 140 -15.20 1.24 -4.73
C ASN A 140 -13.71 1.58 -4.54
N TYR A 141 -12.97 0.79 -3.76
CA TYR A 141 -11.54 0.99 -3.55
C TYR A 141 -10.75 0.51 -4.78
N ILE A 142 -10.50 1.42 -5.71
CA ILE A 142 -9.91 1.17 -7.03
C ILE A 142 -8.60 0.39 -6.93
N THR A 143 -7.73 0.74 -5.99
CA THR A 143 -6.42 0.10 -5.82
C THR A 143 -6.53 -1.40 -5.53
N ALA A 144 -7.51 -1.83 -4.72
CA ALA A 144 -7.68 -3.27 -4.47
C ALA A 144 -8.19 -4.01 -5.71
N HIS A 145 -9.09 -3.40 -6.49
CA HIS A 145 -9.53 -3.99 -7.76
C HIS A 145 -8.38 -4.12 -8.76
N GLU A 146 -7.53 -3.10 -8.88
CA GLU A 146 -6.35 -3.11 -9.72
C GLU A 146 -5.37 -4.20 -9.28
N ASN A 147 -5.00 -4.23 -8.00
CA ASN A 147 -4.10 -5.23 -7.45
C ASN A 147 -4.65 -6.66 -7.59
N LEU A 148 -5.98 -6.85 -7.49
CA LEU A 148 -6.62 -8.14 -7.70
C LEU A 148 -6.52 -8.58 -9.16
N GLY A 149 -6.70 -7.66 -10.10
CA GLY A 149 -6.48 -7.92 -11.53
C GLY A 149 -5.05 -8.38 -11.81
N ASP A 150 -4.06 -7.67 -11.28
CA ASP A 150 -2.64 -7.99 -11.42
C ASP A 150 -2.30 -9.35 -10.80
N LEU A 151 -2.88 -9.65 -9.65
CA LEU A 151 -2.73 -10.93 -8.97
C LEU A 151 -3.27 -12.09 -9.83
N TYR A 152 -4.45 -11.91 -10.45
CA TYR A 152 -5.01 -12.94 -11.34
C TYR A 152 -4.15 -13.19 -12.58
N VAL A 153 -3.49 -12.17 -13.12
CA VAL A 153 -2.52 -12.33 -14.19
C VAL A 153 -1.33 -13.18 -13.73
N ALA A 154 -0.81 -12.93 -12.53
CA ALA A 154 0.27 -13.71 -11.95
C ALA A 154 -0.14 -15.18 -11.70
N MET A 155 -1.33 -15.39 -11.16
CA MET A 155 -1.91 -16.73 -10.93
C MET A 155 -2.16 -17.48 -12.24
N ALA A 156 -2.66 -16.79 -13.27
CA ALA A 156 -2.84 -17.38 -14.60
C ALA A 156 -1.50 -17.82 -15.22
N ALA A 157 -0.45 -16.99 -15.11
CA ALA A 157 0.89 -17.34 -15.59
C ALA A 157 1.43 -18.58 -14.87
N ALA A 158 1.27 -18.68 -13.55
CA ALA A 158 1.67 -19.84 -12.76
C ALA A 158 0.88 -21.11 -13.15
N ALA A 159 -0.42 -20.98 -13.39
CA ALA A 159 -1.26 -22.10 -13.83
C ALA A 159 -0.86 -22.61 -15.23
N PHE A 160 -0.66 -21.70 -16.20
CA PHE A 160 -0.20 -22.09 -17.55
C PHE A 160 1.21 -22.66 -17.53
N GLU A 161 2.08 -22.22 -16.64
CA GLU A 161 3.40 -22.82 -16.44
C GLU A 161 3.28 -24.30 -16.04
N ARG A 162 2.48 -24.58 -14.99
CA ARG A 162 2.24 -25.97 -14.55
C ARG A 162 1.62 -26.83 -15.65
N ALA A 163 0.63 -26.30 -16.37
CA ALA A 163 0.00 -26.99 -17.48
C ALA A 163 0.99 -27.29 -18.62
N SER A 164 1.88 -26.35 -18.96
CA SER A 164 2.91 -26.53 -19.98
C SER A 164 3.99 -27.55 -19.60
N GLN A 165 4.24 -27.72 -18.29
CA GLN A 165 5.14 -28.79 -17.80
C GLN A 165 4.49 -30.18 -17.93
N LEU A 166 3.17 -30.27 -17.78
CA LEU A 166 2.42 -31.52 -17.90
C LEU A 166 2.22 -31.94 -19.37
N ASP A 167 2.08 -30.98 -20.29
CA ASP A 167 1.95 -31.22 -21.74
C ASP A 167 2.90 -30.29 -22.54
N PRO A 168 4.19 -30.61 -22.60
CA PRO A 168 5.19 -29.77 -23.28
C PRO A 168 4.99 -29.64 -24.78
N ALA A 169 4.24 -30.54 -25.43
CA ALA A 169 3.97 -30.50 -26.85
C ALA A 169 2.85 -29.55 -27.25
N ASN A 170 2.06 -29.09 -26.30
CA ASN A 170 0.86 -28.26 -26.52
C ASN A 170 1.23 -26.83 -26.88
N GLY A 171 1.17 -26.50 -28.17
CA GLY A 171 1.44 -25.14 -28.65
C GLY A 171 0.48 -24.07 -28.12
N ALA A 172 -0.78 -24.45 -27.91
CA ALA A 172 -1.77 -23.48 -27.36
C ALA A 172 -1.44 -23.07 -25.92
N LEU A 173 -0.97 -24.03 -25.09
CA LEU A 173 -0.52 -23.72 -23.72
C LEU A 173 0.71 -22.82 -23.73
N LYS A 174 1.68 -23.07 -24.59
CA LYS A 174 2.86 -22.21 -24.75
C LYS A 174 2.48 -20.77 -25.12
N SER A 175 1.51 -20.60 -26.04
CA SER A 175 1.03 -19.27 -26.43
C SER A 175 0.32 -18.56 -25.28
N LYS A 176 -0.53 -19.25 -24.52
CA LYS A 176 -1.21 -18.67 -23.33
C LYS A 176 -0.22 -18.26 -22.26
N LEU A 177 0.79 -19.11 -22.00
CA LEU A 177 1.86 -18.80 -21.04
C LEU A 177 2.65 -17.57 -21.47
N ALA A 178 3.01 -17.48 -22.76
CA ALA A 178 3.73 -16.32 -23.29
C ALA A 178 2.95 -15.02 -23.11
N LEU A 179 1.65 -15.01 -23.41
CA LEU A 179 0.77 -13.85 -23.21
C LEU A 179 0.65 -13.46 -21.74
N ALA A 180 0.45 -14.43 -20.85
CA ALA A 180 0.34 -14.15 -19.42
C ALA A 180 1.66 -13.59 -18.84
N ARG A 181 2.80 -14.13 -19.27
CA ARG A 181 4.13 -13.63 -18.87
C ARG A 181 4.41 -12.23 -19.40
N ASP A 182 4.06 -11.95 -20.66
CA ASP A 182 4.22 -10.62 -21.27
C ASP A 182 3.41 -9.59 -20.49
N LEU A 183 2.13 -9.87 -20.24
CA LEU A 183 1.28 -8.99 -19.45
C LEU A 183 1.83 -8.78 -18.03
N ASN A 184 2.19 -9.85 -17.31
CA ASN A 184 2.77 -9.76 -15.98
C ASN A 184 4.08 -8.96 -15.93
N SER A 185 4.89 -9.01 -17.00
CA SER A 185 6.11 -8.20 -17.10
C SER A 185 5.81 -6.72 -17.25
N LYS A 186 4.80 -6.37 -18.05
CA LYS A 186 4.36 -5.00 -18.28
C LYS A 186 3.78 -4.36 -17.01
N LEU A 187 2.98 -5.11 -16.25
CA LEU A 187 2.42 -4.67 -14.98
C LEU A 187 3.50 -4.33 -13.93
N LYS A 188 4.62 -5.04 -13.94
CA LYS A 188 5.77 -4.75 -13.06
C LYS A 188 6.57 -3.50 -13.43
N VAL A 189 6.50 -3.06 -14.68
CA VAL A 189 7.25 -1.89 -15.20
C VAL A 189 6.48 -0.59 -14.98
N THR A 190 5.16 -0.65 -14.91
CA THR A 190 4.28 0.52 -14.74
C THR A 190 4.09 0.96 -13.28
N ARG A 191 4.76 0.29 -12.33
CA ARG A 191 4.68 0.57 -10.88
C ARG A 191 5.93 1.25 -10.33
#